data_d4677b3ec5e2d87c42ca807b311f746a
#
_entry.id   d4677b3ec5e2d87c42ca807b311f746a
#
_cell.length_a   1.000
_cell.length_b   1.000
_cell.length_c   1.000
_cell.angle_alpha   90.00
_cell.angle_beta   90.00
_cell.angle_gamma   90.00
#
_symmetry.space_group_name_H-M   'P 1'
#
loop_
_entity.id
_entity.type
_entity.pdbx_description
1 polymer ?
#
loop_
_entity_poly.entity_id
_entity_poly.type
_entity_poly.pdbx_seq_one_letter_code
_entity_poly.pdbx_strand_id
1 'polypeptide(L)'
;MSNLEPSFSILGQKGVMAYILKGTVFTLIIALIAVVLGIVIGSVLALCRNYCTSKKTKIFGMIATVYIEVFRNTPLLLWIFICLVFCPCPELFNRKLFGLTTVETKLLFKAAVALILFTSSVIAEIIRGGLNSIAHGQFEAGHAQGFNVVQVMIYIILPQAYRNVIPTLLSQLITTIKDSSYLANVATIELMARTKQLLSAASRYNGTGNVNVSDVFVLFGVAALIYFIINYTLSCVVRTMQKRRKRPVRVTAD
;
A
#
# COMPACT_ATOMS: atom_id res chain seq x y z
N MET A 1 16.76 35.11 -3.32
CA MET A 1 15.49 35.00 -2.60
C MET A 1 14.29 35.60 -3.37
N SER A 2 14.50 36.61 -4.22
CA SER A 2 13.44 37.26 -5.02
C SER A 2 12.67 36.38 -6.01
N ASN A 3 13.17 35.20 -6.37
CA ASN A 3 12.53 34.30 -7.35
C ASN A 3 11.59 33.24 -6.73
N LEU A 4 11.45 33.19 -5.40
CA LEU A 4 10.59 32.24 -4.71
C LEU A 4 9.18 32.81 -4.44
N GLU A 5 9.06 34.12 -4.29
CA GLU A 5 7.75 34.74 -3.99
C GLU A 5 6.66 34.46 -5.03
N PRO A 6 6.95 34.56 -6.36
CA PRO A 6 5.95 34.21 -7.37
C PRO A 6 5.49 32.77 -7.31
N SER A 7 6.39 31.83 -6.94
CA SER A 7 6.08 30.40 -6.86
C SER A 7 5.24 30.06 -5.63
N PHE A 8 5.44 30.75 -4.49
CA PHE A 8 4.55 30.62 -3.33
C PHE A 8 3.15 31.17 -3.60
N SER A 9 3.00 32.14 -4.50
CA SER A 9 1.70 32.68 -4.89
C SER A 9 0.77 31.60 -5.49
N ILE A 10 1.35 30.53 -6.09
CA ILE A 10 0.60 29.38 -6.60
C ILE A 10 -0.21 28.72 -5.48
N LEU A 11 0.38 28.56 -4.29
CA LEU A 11 -0.29 27.96 -3.15
C LEU A 11 -1.42 28.83 -2.58
N GLY A 12 -1.33 30.15 -2.75
CA GLY A 12 -2.36 31.13 -2.36
C GLY A 12 -3.56 31.17 -3.31
N GLN A 13 -3.47 30.57 -4.49
CA GLN A 13 -4.57 30.55 -5.45
C GLN A 13 -5.77 29.75 -4.90
N LYS A 14 -6.98 30.31 -5.11
CA LYS A 14 -8.22 29.65 -4.70
C LYS A 14 -8.33 28.24 -5.32
N GLY A 15 -8.46 27.24 -4.47
CA GLY A 15 -8.66 25.85 -4.89
C GLY A 15 -7.39 25.00 -5.04
N VAL A 16 -6.19 25.56 -5.12
CA VAL A 16 -4.95 24.78 -5.26
C VAL A 16 -4.72 23.89 -4.05
N MET A 17 -4.86 24.42 -2.84
CA MET A 17 -4.72 23.61 -1.64
C MET A 17 -5.78 22.50 -1.55
N ALA A 18 -7.04 22.81 -1.88
CA ALA A 18 -8.10 21.82 -1.92
C ALA A 18 -7.83 20.74 -2.99
N TYR A 19 -7.22 21.12 -4.11
CA TYR A 19 -6.80 20.19 -5.17
C TYR A 19 -5.73 19.24 -4.70
N ILE A 20 -4.70 19.71 -3.99
CA ILE A 20 -3.63 18.90 -3.38
C ILE A 20 -4.21 17.98 -2.30
N LEU A 21 -5.04 18.51 -1.39
CA LEU A 21 -5.66 17.71 -0.33
C LEU A 21 -6.57 16.62 -0.89
N LYS A 22 -7.32 16.90 -1.96
CA LYS A 22 -8.10 15.87 -2.64
C LYS A 22 -7.21 14.76 -3.22
N GLY A 23 -6.05 15.09 -3.77
CA GLY A 23 -5.04 14.10 -4.20
C GLY A 23 -4.52 13.27 -3.04
N THR A 24 -4.25 13.90 -1.90
CA THR A 24 -3.82 13.23 -0.67
C THR A 24 -4.85 12.21 -0.18
N VAL A 25 -6.13 12.56 -0.18
CA VAL A 25 -7.21 11.65 0.19
C VAL A 25 -7.26 10.43 -0.74
N PHE A 26 -7.12 10.63 -2.04
CA PHE A 26 -7.05 9.51 -3.00
C PHE A 26 -5.83 8.62 -2.77
N THR A 27 -4.66 9.19 -2.50
CA THR A 27 -3.46 8.43 -2.10
C THR A 27 -3.76 7.51 -0.92
N LEU A 28 -4.37 8.03 0.14
CA LEU A 28 -4.69 7.25 1.34
C LEU A 28 -5.73 6.16 1.07
N ILE A 29 -6.78 6.48 0.32
CA ILE A 29 -7.84 5.51 -0.02
C ILE A 29 -7.26 4.37 -0.86
N ILE A 30 -6.49 4.67 -1.89
CA ILE A 30 -5.90 3.66 -2.77
C ILE A 30 -4.93 2.76 -1.98
N ALA A 31 -4.06 3.34 -1.16
CA ALA A 31 -3.12 2.59 -0.34
C ALA A 31 -3.83 1.70 0.68
N LEU A 32 -4.89 2.20 1.32
CA LEU A 32 -5.70 1.43 2.27
C LEU A 32 -6.39 0.24 1.58
N ILE A 33 -7.02 0.48 0.44
CA ILE A 33 -7.67 -0.59 -0.36
C ILE A 33 -6.63 -1.62 -0.78
N ALA A 34 -5.46 -1.18 -1.27
CA ALA A 34 -4.40 -2.08 -1.70
C ALA A 34 -3.88 -2.96 -0.55
N VAL A 35 -3.72 -2.40 0.65
CA VAL A 35 -3.28 -3.17 1.82
C VAL A 35 -4.37 -4.11 2.32
N VAL A 36 -5.64 -3.67 2.42
CA VAL A 36 -6.75 -4.51 2.87
C VAL A 36 -6.96 -5.71 1.94
N LEU A 37 -7.08 -5.47 0.63
CA LEU A 37 -7.18 -6.55 -0.36
C LEU A 37 -5.89 -7.36 -0.44
N GLY A 38 -4.74 -6.71 -0.27
CA GLY A 38 -3.43 -7.35 -0.19
C GLY A 38 -3.32 -8.31 1.00
N ILE A 39 -3.93 -7.99 2.16
CA ILE A 39 -3.99 -8.90 3.31
C ILE A 39 -4.83 -10.14 2.96
N VAL A 40 -5.98 -9.97 2.33
CA VAL A 40 -6.85 -11.10 1.94
C VAL A 40 -6.13 -12.01 0.96
N ILE A 41 -5.65 -11.48 -0.16
CA ILE A 41 -4.95 -12.25 -1.20
C ILE A 41 -3.65 -12.83 -0.65
N GLY A 42 -2.85 -12.02 0.04
CA GLY A 42 -1.57 -12.41 0.63
C GLY A 42 -1.71 -13.51 1.68
N SER A 43 -2.82 -13.54 2.45
CA SER A 43 -3.09 -14.61 3.39
C SER A 43 -3.30 -15.95 2.69
N VAL A 44 -4.10 -15.96 1.63
CA VAL A 44 -4.32 -17.17 0.82
C VAL A 44 -3.00 -17.65 0.21
N LEU A 45 -2.22 -16.74 -0.38
CA LEU A 45 -0.91 -17.06 -0.97
C LEU A 45 0.07 -17.62 0.07
N ALA A 46 0.14 -17.01 1.26
CA ALA A 46 1.00 -17.46 2.35
C ALA A 46 0.63 -18.86 2.84
N LEU A 47 -0.67 -19.12 3.00
CA LEU A 47 -1.17 -20.45 3.40
C LEU A 47 -0.88 -21.49 2.30
N CYS A 48 -1.14 -21.19 1.04
CA CYS A 48 -0.84 -22.08 -0.08
C CYS A 48 0.66 -22.39 -0.14
N ARG A 49 1.52 -21.37 -0.04
CA ARG A 49 2.98 -21.55 -0.09
C ARG A 49 3.50 -22.39 1.09
N ASN A 50 2.92 -22.25 2.30
CA ASN A 50 3.39 -22.93 3.51
C ASN A 50 2.85 -24.36 3.65
N TYR A 51 1.59 -24.59 3.30
CA TYR A 51 0.90 -25.82 3.67
C TYR A 51 0.44 -26.70 2.50
N CYS A 52 0.47 -26.18 1.25
CA CYS A 52 0.12 -26.98 0.08
C CYS A 52 1.33 -27.79 -0.41
N THR A 53 1.75 -28.80 0.39
CA THR A 53 2.90 -29.68 0.11
C THR A 53 2.51 -31.08 -0.35
N SER A 54 1.25 -31.51 -0.12
CA SER A 54 0.74 -32.80 -0.53
C SER A 54 0.69 -32.94 -2.06
N LYS A 55 0.84 -34.18 -2.61
CA LYS A 55 0.76 -34.43 -4.06
C LYS A 55 -0.46 -33.80 -4.74
N LYS A 56 -1.63 -33.75 -4.06
CA LYS A 56 -2.87 -33.16 -4.60
C LYS A 56 -2.88 -31.63 -4.55
N THR A 57 -2.18 -31.01 -3.61
CA THR A 57 -2.24 -29.56 -3.38
C THR A 57 -0.97 -28.83 -3.79
N LYS A 58 0.11 -29.54 -4.11
CA LYS A 58 1.43 -28.99 -4.45
C LYS A 58 1.37 -27.94 -5.57
N ILE A 59 0.45 -28.11 -6.53
CA ILE A 59 0.28 -27.17 -7.63
C ILE A 59 -0.11 -25.75 -7.13
N PHE A 60 -0.99 -25.66 -6.12
CA PHE A 60 -1.38 -24.38 -5.54
C PHE A 60 -0.21 -23.71 -4.81
N GLY A 61 0.60 -24.49 -4.09
CA GLY A 61 1.81 -23.98 -3.45
C GLY A 61 2.83 -23.47 -4.47
N MET A 62 2.98 -24.17 -5.59
CA MET A 62 3.88 -23.79 -6.68
C MET A 62 3.38 -22.49 -7.36
N ILE A 63 2.10 -22.40 -7.69
CA ILE A 63 1.50 -21.17 -8.26
C ILE A 63 1.68 -19.97 -7.31
N ALA A 64 1.40 -20.16 -6.01
CA ALA A 64 1.60 -19.11 -5.01
C ALA A 64 3.07 -18.69 -4.94
N THR A 65 4.01 -19.64 -4.99
CA THR A 65 5.44 -19.34 -4.98
C THR A 65 5.85 -18.54 -6.22
N VAL A 66 5.46 -18.99 -7.41
CA VAL A 66 5.77 -18.28 -8.67
C VAL A 66 5.20 -16.86 -8.64
N TYR A 67 3.94 -16.71 -8.23
CA TYR A 67 3.32 -15.40 -8.09
C TYR A 67 4.13 -14.47 -7.17
N ILE A 68 4.43 -14.93 -5.96
CA ILE A 68 5.16 -14.13 -4.96
C ILE A 68 6.55 -13.73 -5.49
N GLU A 69 7.30 -14.70 -6.05
CA GLU A 69 8.66 -14.44 -6.55
C GLU A 69 8.65 -13.50 -7.75
N VAL A 70 7.71 -13.64 -8.69
CA VAL A 70 7.61 -12.78 -9.86
C VAL A 70 7.32 -11.34 -9.45
N PHE A 71 6.26 -11.11 -8.65
CA PHE A 71 5.90 -9.74 -8.26
C PHE A 71 6.93 -9.06 -7.37
N ARG A 72 7.58 -9.79 -6.46
CA ARG A 72 8.57 -9.21 -5.55
C ARG A 72 9.92 -8.90 -6.19
N ASN A 73 10.29 -9.63 -7.24
CA ASN A 73 11.59 -9.47 -7.89
C ASN A 73 11.52 -8.62 -9.17
N THR A 74 10.38 -8.00 -9.44
CA THR A 74 10.18 -7.11 -10.59
C THR A 74 9.68 -5.73 -10.14
N PRO A 75 10.00 -4.64 -10.88
CA PRO A 75 9.58 -3.30 -10.50
C PRO A 75 8.06 -3.10 -10.52
N LEU A 76 7.50 -2.45 -9.51
CA LEU A 76 6.08 -2.10 -9.47
C LEU A 76 5.62 -1.32 -10.71
N LEU A 77 6.43 -0.37 -11.18
CA LEU A 77 6.09 0.46 -12.34
C LEU A 77 5.81 -0.38 -13.59
N LEU A 78 6.54 -1.48 -13.79
CA LEU A 78 6.30 -2.42 -14.88
C LEU A 78 4.88 -3.01 -14.81
N TRP A 79 4.45 -3.42 -13.63
CA TRP A 79 3.11 -3.99 -13.41
C TRP A 79 2.00 -2.96 -13.61
N ILE A 80 2.25 -1.69 -13.26
CA ILE A 80 1.30 -0.60 -13.54
C ILE A 80 1.08 -0.49 -15.06
N PHE A 81 2.13 -0.50 -15.88
CA PHE A 81 1.99 -0.45 -17.34
C PHE A 81 1.35 -1.71 -17.93
N ILE A 82 1.71 -2.89 -17.42
CA ILE A 82 1.09 -4.15 -17.85
C ILE A 82 -0.41 -4.13 -17.56
N CYS A 83 -0.80 -3.77 -16.33
CA CYS A 83 -2.22 -3.70 -15.96
C CYS A 83 -2.96 -2.61 -16.74
N LEU A 84 -2.31 -1.50 -17.06
CA LEU A 84 -2.91 -0.44 -17.87
C LEU A 84 -3.36 -0.96 -19.25
N VAL A 85 -2.55 -1.83 -19.86
CA VAL A 85 -2.82 -2.38 -21.19
C VAL A 85 -3.74 -3.59 -21.11
N PHE A 86 -3.39 -4.57 -20.30
CA PHE A 86 -4.01 -5.90 -20.33
C PHE A 86 -5.14 -6.11 -19.32
N CYS A 87 -5.23 -5.29 -18.24
CA CYS A 87 -6.29 -5.49 -17.26
C CYS A 87 -7.65 -5.06 -17.83
N PRO A 88 -8.65 -5.96 -17.90
CA PRO A 88 -10.00 -5.59 -18.27
C PRO A 88 -10.61 -4.67 -17.22
N CYS A 89 -11.33 -3.65 -17.66
CA CYS A 89 -12.01 -2.74 -16.76
C CYS A 89 -13.50 -3.10 -16.73
N PRO A 90 -14.06 -3.52 -15.57
CA PRO A 90 -15.48 -3.80 -15.44
C PRO A 90 -16.32 -2.57 -15.77
N GLU A 91 -17.55 -2.79 -16.29
CA GLU A 91 -18.46 -1.69 -16.69
C GLU A 91 -18.81 -0.75 -15.54
N LEU A 92 -18.77 -1.25 -14.30
CA LEU A 92 -18.97 -0.43 -13.09
C LEU A 92 -18.00 0.76 -13.03
N PHE A 93 -16.75 0.57 -13.45
CA PHE A 93 -15.71 1.61 -13.49
C PHE A 93 -15.67 2.37 -14.82
N ASN A 94 -16.56 2.04 -15.76
CA ASN A 94 -16.77 2.79 -17.00
C ASN A 94 -17.78 3.93 -16.82
N ARG A 95 -17.84 4.53 -15.64
CA ARG A 95 -18.76 5.59 -15.25
C ARG A 95 -18.02 6.71 -14.53
N LYS A 96 -18.66 7.87 -14.43
CA LYS A 96 -18.16 8.95 -13.58
C LYS A 96 -18.38 8.56 -12.11
N LEU A 97 -17.31 8.38 -11.34
CA LEU A 97 -17.34 8.03 -9.92
C LEU A 97 -16.57 9.07 -9.11
N PHE A 98 -17.07 9.43 -7.95
CA PHE A 98 -16.39 10.35 -7.01
C PHE A 98 -15.95 11.70 -7.62
N GLY A 99 -16.71 12.20 -8.62
CA GLY A 99 -16.38 13.44 -9.34
C GLY A 99 -15.20 13.31 -10.32
N LEU A 100 -14.86 12.08 -10.71
CA LEU A 100 -13.86 11.75 -11.73
C LEU A 100 -14.52 11.56 -13.09
N THR A 101 -13.75 11.83 -14.12
CA THR A 101 -14.13 11.47 -15.49
C THR A 101 -14.09 9.94 -15.66
N THR A 102 -14.80 9.43 -16.66
CA THR A 102 -14.78 8.00 -17.00
C THR A 102 -13.35 7.49 -17.27
N VAL A 103 -12.52 8.31 -17.92
CA VAL A 103 -11.11 7.95 -18.24
C VAL A 103 -10.28 7.86 -16.95
N GLU A 104 -10.37 8.85 -16.07
CA GLU A 104 -9.66 8.84 -14.78
C GLU A 104 -10.07 7.66 -13.92
N THR A 105 -11.37 7.32 -13.90
CA THR A 105 -11.87 6.16 -13.14
C THR A 105 -11.28 4.85 -13.66
N LYS A 106 -11.24 4.66 -14.99
CA LYS A 106 -10.63 3.47 -15.62
C LYS A 106 -9.14 3.36 -15.31
N LEU A 107 -8.41 4.45 -15.48
CA LEU A 107 -6.97 4.47 -15.24
C LEU A 107 -6.65 4.18 -13.77
N LEU A 108 -7.42 4.79 -12.87
CA LEU A 108 -7.30 4.59 -11.44
C LEU A 108 -7.55 3.12 -11.05
N PHE A 109 -8.62 2.51 -11.60
CA PHE A 109 -8.93 1.10 -11.35
C PHE A 109 -7.77 0.19 -11.78
N LYS A 110 -7.30 0.33 -13.02
CA LYS A 110 -6.21 -0.51 -13.57
C LYS A 110 -4.90 -0.35 -12.78
N ALA A 111 -4.56 0.88 -12.42
CA ALA A 111 -3.39 1.18 -11.61
C ALA A 111 -3.53 0.65 -10.17
N ALA A 112 -4.72 0.75 -9.57
CA ALA A 112 -4.98 0.18 -8.26
C ALA A 112 -4.88 -1.35 -8.25
N VAL A 113 -5.34 -2.04 -9.31
CA VAL A 113 -5.16 -3.49 -9.45
C VAL A 113 -3.68 -3.86 -9.44
N ALA A 114 -2.84 -3.15 -10.19
CA ALA A 114 -1.39 -3.40 -10.17
C ALA A 114 -0.80 -3.25 -8.76
N LEU A 115 -1.18 -2.18 -8.05
CA LEU A 115 -0.72 -1.94 -6.69
C LEU A 115 -1.20 -3.02 -5.71
N ILE A 116 -2.45 -3.50 -5.86
CA ILE A 116 -3.02 -4.59 -5.04
C ILE A 116 -2.23 -5.89 -5.28
N LEU A 117 -2.02 -6.27 -6.54
CA LEU A 117 -1.28 -7.49 -6.89
C LEU A 117 0.15 -7.45 -6.34
N PHE A 118 0.84 -6.34 -6.55
CA PHE A 118 2.19 -6.15 -6.03
C PHE A 118 2.23 -6.19 -4.50
N THR A 119 1.37 -5.42 -3.82
CA THR A 119 1.32 -5.34 -2.37
C THR A 119 0.94 -6.69 -1.75
N SER A 120 0.04 -7.46 -2.38
CA SER A 120 -0.35 -8.79 -1.90
C SER A 120 0.81 -9.79 -1.86
N SER A 121 1.75 -9.69 -2.80
CA SER A 121 2.94 -10.56 -2.82
C SER A 121 3.89 -10.26 -1.65
N VAL A 122 4.07 -9.00 -1.31
CA VAL A 122 4.87 -8.57 -0.16
C VAL A 122 4.20 -8.99 1.15
N ILE A 123 2.88 -8.74 1.26
CA ILE A 123 2.09 -9.11 2.44
C ILE A 123 2.07 -10.63 2.64
N ALA A 124 2.03 -11.42 1.56
CA ALA A 124 2.10 -12.88 1.65
C ALA A 124 3.37 -13.35 2.39
N GLU A 125 4.52 -12.76 2.11
CA GLU A 125 5.76 -13.08 2.81
C GLU A 125 5.79 -12.59 4.26
N ILE A 126 5.19 -11.43 4.54
CA ILE A 126 5.03 -10.92 5.91
C ILE A 126 4.21 -11.92 6.73
N ILE A 127 3.06 -12.37 6.20
CA ILE A 127 2.18 -13.33 6.87
C ILE A 127 2.86 -14.69 7.00
N ARG A 128 3.56 -15.16 5.96
CA ARG A 128 4.33 -16.41 6.02
C ARG A 128 5.40 -16.36 7.12
N GLY A 129 6.11 -15.25 7.25
CA GLY A 129 7.04 -15.02 8.35
C GLY A 129 6.35 -15.08 9.72
N GLY A 130 5.13 -14.53 9.83
CA GLY A 130 4.31 -14.63 11.04
C GLY A 130 3.88 -16.06 11.37
N LEU A 131 3.43 -16.82 10.38
CA LEU A 131 3.07 -18.22 10.54
C LEU A 131 4.27 -19.06 11.02
N ASN A 132 5.43 -18.84 10.43
CA ASN A 132 6.66 -19.58 10.78
C ASN A 132 7.26 -19.13 12.14
N SER A 133 6.81 -18.02 12.71
CA SER A 133 7.22 -17.57 14.04
C SER A 133 6.48 -18.24 15.19
N ILE A 134 5.44 -19.04 14.89
CA ILE A 134 4.65 -19.74 15.91
C ILE A 134 5.38 -21.04 16.27
N ALA A 135 5.57 -21.24 17.60
CA ALA A 135 6.25 -22.43 18.09
C ALA A 135 5.46 -23.71 17.74
N HIS A 136 6.18 -24.74 17.32
CA HIS A 136 5.59 -26.03 16.91
C HIS A 136 4.71 -26.66 17.98
N GLY A 137 5.05 -26.49 19.26
CA GLY A 137 4.26 -26.95 20.40
C GLY A 137 2.82 -26.41 20.44
N GLN A 138 2.51 -25.27 19.77
CA GLN A 138 1.13 -24.79 19.64
C GLN A 138 0.28 -25.70 18.75
N PHE A 139 0.89 -26.29 17.72
CA PHE A 139 0.24 -27.27 16.85
C PHE A 139 0.01 -28.58 17.62
N GLU A 140 1.00 -29.05 18.37
CA GLU A 140 0.93 -30.28 19.18
C GLU A 140 -0.10 -30.15 20.27
N ALA A 141 -0.11 -29.03 21.00
CA ALA A 141 -1.10 -28.74 22.04
C ALA A 141 -2.54 -28.70 21.50
N GLY A 142 -2.73 -28.12 20.30
CA GLY A 142 -4.04 -28.11 19.66
C GLY A 142 -4.51 -29.52 19.28
N HIS A 143 -3.62 -30.33 18.71
CA HIS A 143 -3.94 -31.72 18.38
C HIS A 143 -4.20 -32.59 19.63
N ALA A 144 -3.46 -32.39 20.72
CA ALA A 144 -3.67 -33.07 21.99
C ALA A 144 -5.05 -32.74 22.63
N GLN A 145 -5.61 -31.57 22.32
CA GLN A 145 -6.98 -31.21 22.71
C GLN A 145 -8.06 -31.74 21.75
N GLY A 146 -7.69 -32.54 20.75
CA GLY A 146 -8.63 -33.13 19.80
C GLY A 146 -9.02 -32.23 18.63
N PHE A 147 -8.38 -31.08 18.45
CA PHE A 147 -8.63 -30.22 17.29
C PHE A 147 -8.05 -30.83 16.02
N ASN A 148 -8.83 -30.78 14.94
CA ASN A 148 -8.31 -31.12 13.62
C ASN A 148 -7.40 -30.01 13.09
N VAL A 149 -6.64 -30.29 12.01
CA VAL A 149 -5.66 -29.36 11.43
C VAL A 149 -6.27 -27.98 11.11
N VAL A 150 -7.50 -27.96 10.57
CA VAL A 150 -8.20 -26.71 10.21
C VAL A 150 -8.58 -25.91 11.46
N GLN A 151 -9.06 -26.59 12.50
CA GLN A 151 -9.40 -25.96 13.78
C GLN A 151 -8.16 -25.39 14.47
N VAL A 152 -7.06 -26.15 14.52
CA VAL A 152 -5.78 -25.66 15.04
C VAL A 152 -5.35 -24.41 14.28
N MET A 153 -5.44 -24.42 12.95
CA MET A 153 -5.06 -23.28 12.13
C MET A 153 -5.92 -22.06 12.43
N ILE A 154 -7.24 -22.19 12.42
CA ILE A 154 -8.17 -21.07 12.56
C ILE A 154 -8.19 -20.51 13.98
N TYR A 155 -8.24 -21.37 14.99
CA TYR A 155 -8.46 -20.95 16.37
C TYR A 155 -7.16 -20.66 17.14
N ILE A 156 -6.04 -21.28 16.79
CA ILE A 156 -4.79 -21.15 17.54
C ILE A 156 -3.72 -20.41 16.74
N ILE A 157 -3.40 -20.87 15.52
CA ILE A 157 -2.21 -20.40 14.79
C ILE A 157 -2.45 -19.05 14.13
N LEU A 158 -3.51 -18.92 13.31
CA LEU A 158 -3.78 -17.68 12.57
C LEU A 158 -3.94 -16.46 13.49
N PRO A 159 -4.72 -16.50 14.60
CA PRO A 159 -4.84 -15.35 15.48
C PRO A 159 -3.49 -14.91 16.08
N GLN A 160 -2.63 -15.86 16.45
CA GLN A 160 -1.30 -15.57 16.98
C GLN A 160 -0.38 -15.01 15.88
N ALA A 161 -0.36 -15.64 14.71
CA ALA A 161 0.43 -15.19 13.57
C ALA A 161 0.06 -13.76 13.17
N TYR A 162 -1.24 -13.44 13.02
CA TYR A 162 -1.68 -12.08 12.70
C TYR A 162 -1.26 -11.06 13.75
N ARG A 163 -1.45 -11.37 15.03
CA ARG A 163 -0.95 -10.50 16.09
C ARG A 163 0.54 -10.24 15.98
N ASN A 164 1.31 -11.23 15.55
CA ASN A 164 2.75 -11.10 15.35
C ASN A 164 3.12 -10.17 14.21
N VAL A 165 2.36 -10.12 13.14
CA VAL A 165 2.69 -9.34 11.94
C VAL A 165 2.00 -7.97 11.86
N ILE A 166 1.02 -7.63 12.72
CA ILE A 166 0.34 -6.33 12.70
C ILE A 166 1.31 -5.14 12.59
N PRO A 167 2.40 -5.03 13.40
CA PRO A 167 3.30 -3.89 13.26
C PRO A 167 4.00 -3.83 11.90
N THR A 168 4.31 -4.99 11.33
CA THR A 168 4.93 -5.10 10.00
C THR A 168 3.93 -4.77 8.89
N LEU A 169 2.66 -5.19 9.02
CA LEU A 169 1.60 -4.81 8.08
C LEU A 169 1.35 -3.30 8.08
N LEU A 170 1.40 -2.65 9.25
CA LEU A 170 1.33 -1.18 9.32
C LEU A 170 2.55 -0.51 8.67
N SER A 171 3.75 -1.09 8.81
CA SER A 171 4.92 -0.62 8.09
C SER A 171 4.76 -0.79 6.57
N GLN A 172 4.11 -1.88 6.13
CA GLN A 172 3.80 -2.08 4.71
C GLN A 172 2.78 -1.04 4.20
N LEU A 173 1.81 -0.62 5.02
CA LEU A 173 0.90 0.48 4.66
C LEU A 173 1.69 1.77 4.38
N ILE A 174 2.66 2.12 5.23
CA ILE A 174 3.55 3.28 5.01
C ILE A 174 4.29 3.16 3.67
N THR A 175 4.79 1.97 3.34
CA THR A 175 5.46 1.71 2.06
C THR A 175 4.48 1.85 0.90
N THR A 176 3.29 1.26 1.00
CA THR A 176 2.26 1.31 -0.05
C THR A 176 1.76 2.75 -0.31
N ILE A 177 1.67 3.61 0.74
CA ILE A 177 1.37 5.04 0.57
C ILE A 177 2.44 5.72 -0.30
N LYS A 178 3.72 5.41 -0.12
CA LYS A 178 4.80 5.94 -0.97
C LYS A 178 4.77 5.34 -2.38
N ASP A 179 4.52 4.04 -2.48
CA ASP A 179 4.44 3.32 -3.74
C ASP A 179 3.28 3.80 -4.63
N SER A 180 2.20 4.30 -4.03
CA SER A 180 1.09 4.89 -4.80
C SER A 180 1.53 6.07 -5.66
N SER A 181 2.64 6.76 -5.33
CA SER A 181 3.20 7.84 -6.14
C SER A 181 3.64 7.41 -7.55
N TYR A 182 3.94 6.11 -7.76
CA TYR A 182 4.23 5.57 -9.10
C TYR A 182 3.02 5.64 -10.04
N LEU A 183 1.80 5.68 -9.49
CA LEU A 183 0.57 5.82 -10.26
C LEU A 183 0.49 7.16 -11.00
N ALA A 184 1.24 8.17 -10.55
CA ALA A 184 1.36 9.45 -11.27
C ALA A 184 1.91 9.34 -12.70
N ASN A 185 2.51 8.20 -13.05
CA ASN A 185 3.03 7.97 -14.40
C ASN A 185 1.95 7.52 -15.41
N VAL A 186 0.74 7.25 -14.93
CA VAL A 186 -0.41 6.82 -15.77
C VAL A 186 -1.62 7.75 -15.63
N ALA A 187 -1.35 9.03 -15.43
CA ALA A 187 -2.37 10.11 -15.37
C ALA A 187 -3.51 9.85 -14.36
N THR A 188 -3.15 9.36 -13.18
CA THR A 188 -4.09 9.19 -12.05
C THR A 188 -4.31 10.52 -11.32
N ILE A 189 -5.05 10.46 -10.20
CA ILE A 189 -5.51 11.63 -9.45
C ILE A 189 -4.97 11.69 -8.02
N GLU A 190 -3.96 10.86 -7.72
CA GLU A 190 -3.31 10.85 -6.41
C GLU A 190 -2.40 12.09 -6.21
N LEU A 191 -1.84 12.25 -5.02
CA LEU A 191 -1.09 13.45 -4.62
C LEU A 191 0.04 13.82 -5.61
N MET A 192 0.89 12.87 -5.99
CA MET A 192 2.02 13.14 -6.89
C MET A 192 1.54 13.51 -8.31
N ALA A 193 0.48 12.86 -8.81
CA ALA A 193 -0.10 13.19 -10.11
C ALA A 193 -0.67 14.61 -10.12
N ARG A 194 -1.38 15.00 -9.06
CA ARG A 194 -1.90 16.38 -8.92
C ARG A 194 -0.81 17.41 -8.79
N THR A 195 0.28 17.07 -8.09
CA THR A 195 1.46 17.95 -8.01
C THR A 195 2.09 18.17 -9.39
N LYS A 196 2.23 17.09 -10.19
CA LYS A 196 2.72 17.19 -11.58
C LYS A 196 1.79 18.02 -12.47
N GLN A 197 0.47 17.87 -12.31
CA GLN A 197 -0.52 18.67 -13.06
C GLN A 197 -0.44 20.15 -12.70
N LEU A 198 -0.29 20.49 -11.40
CA LEU A 198 -0.09 21.86 -10.96
C LEU A 198 1.22 22.44 -11.50
N LEU A 199 2.30 21.67 -11.51
CA LEU A 199 3.57 22.10 -12.10
C LEU A 199 3.42 22.40 -13.59
N SER A 200 2.73 21.53 -14.35
CA SER A 200 2.45 21.78 -15.76
C SER A 200 1.62 23.03 -16.03
N ALA A 201 0.84 23.46 -15.04
CA ALA A 201 0.03 24.68 -15.10
C ALA A 201 0.71 25.89 -14.44
N ALA A 202 1.90 25.73 -13.84
CA ALA A 202 2.56 26.76 -13.04
C ALA A 202 2.83 28.07 -13.81
N SER A 203 3.16 27.96 -15.10
CA SER A 203 3.35 29.12 -15.99
C SER A 203 2.15 30.05 -16.08
N ARG A 204 0.93 29.56 -15.79
CA ARG A 204 -0.29 30.38 -15.77
C ARG A 204 -0.47 31.13 -14.45
N TYR A 205 0.18 30.69 -13.38
CA TYR A 205 -0.05 31.19 -12.03
C TYR A 205 1.13 32.02 -11.48
N ASN A 206 2.35 31.77 -11.98
CA ASN A 206 3.54 32.46 -11.50
C ASN A 206 3.82 33.81 -12.19
N GLY A 207 3.01 34.20 -13.18
CA GLY A 207 3.14 35.45 -13.91
C GLY A 207 4.34 35.57 -14.84
N THR A 208 5.18 34.54 -14.93
CA THR A 208 6.41 34.53 -15.77
C THR A 208 6.19 33.91 -17.15
N GLY A 209 5.06 33.23 -17.38
CA GLY A 209 4.76 32.52 -18.62
C GLY A 209 5.54 31.21 -18.81
N ASN A 210 6.50 30.91 -17.93
CA ASN A 210 7.34 29.71 -17.97
C ASN A 210 7.30 28.97 -16.64
N VAL A 211 7.61 27.66 -16.66
CA VAL A 211 7.81 26.88 -15.44
C VAL A 211 9.23 27.14 -14.93
N ASN A 212 9.33 27.67 -13.72
CA ASN A 212 10.60 27.99 -13.08
C ASN A 212 11.08 26.84 -12.18
N VAL A 213 12.38 26.81 -11.92
CA VAL A 213 12.98 25.83 -10.97
C VAL A 213 12.36 26.01 -9.58
N SER A 214 12.05 27.24 -9.17
CA SER A 214 11.38 27.54 -7.89
C SER A 214 9.99 26.92 -7.79
N ASP A 215 9.21 26.83 -8.88
CA ASP A 215 7.90 26.18 -8.90
C ASP A 215 8.02 24.69 -8.58
N VAL A 216 9.06 24.05 -9.11
CA VAL A 216 9.37 22.64 -8.83
C VAL A 216 9.65 22.45 -7.33
N PHE A 217 10.54 23.27 -6.74
CA PHE A 217 10.87 23.18 -5.32
C PHE A 217 9.66 23.42 -4.43
N VAL A 218 8.83 24.42 -4.71
CA VAL A 218 7.66 24.73 -3.91
C VAL A 218 6.62 23.62 -3.98
N LEU A 219 6.21 23.20 -5.17
CA LEU A 219 5.14 22.21 -5.34
C LEU A 219 5.57 20.81 -4.86
N PHE A 220 6.74 20.33 -5.25
CA PHE A 220 7.23 19.03 -4.77
C PHE A 220 7.65 19.08 -3.30
N GLY A 221 8.11 20.24 -2.80
CA GLY A 221 8.37 20.45 -1.37
C GLY A 221 7.11 20.28 -0.52
N VAL A 222 5.99 20.88 -0.96
CA VAL A 222 4.68 20.69 -0.30
C VAL A 222 4.23 19.24 -0.35
N ALA A 223 4.34 18.58 -1.51
CA ALA A 223 4.00 17.16 -1.62
C ALA A 223 4.86 16.28 -0.71
N ALA A 224 6.19 16.53 -0.67
CA ALA A 224 7.11 15.83 0.21
C ALA A 224 6.77 16.04 1.68
N LEU A 225 6.41 17.27 2.07
CA LEU A 225 5.98 17.58 3.44
C LEU A 225 4.70 16.82 3.83
N ILE A 226 3.72 16.75 2.94
CA ILE A 226 2.48 16.00 3.16
C ILE A 226 2.78 14.51 3.33
N TYR A 227 3.57 13.90 2.43
CA TYR A 227 4.00 12.51 2.56
C TYR A 227 4.76 12.29 3.87
N PHE A 228 5.66 13.21 4.24
CA PHE A 228 6.43 13.11 5.47
C PHE A 228 5.51 13.12 6.70
N ILE A 229 4.58 14.06 6.81
CA ILE A 229 3.66 14.17 7.95
C ILE A 229 2.83 12.88 8.10
N ILE A 230 2.24 12.39 7.02
CA ILE A 230 1.41 11.18 7.03
C ILE A 230 2.25 9.96 7.45
N ASN A 231 3.36 9.73 6.78
CA ASN A 231 4.19 8.56 7.03
C ASN A 231 4.88 8.61 8.39
N TYR A 232 5.29 9.80 8.85
CA TYR A 232 5.87 9.98 10.18
C TYR A 232 4.86 9.69 11.29
N THR A 233 3.62 10.18 11.15
CA THR A 233 2.54 9.91 12.10
C THR A 233 2.26 8.41 12.20
N LEU A 234 2.12 7.72 11.07
CA LEU A 234 1.96 6.26 11.04
C LEU A 234 3.17 5.53 11.64
N SER A 235 4.39 6.00 11.37
CA SER A 235 5.61 5.43 11.94
C SER A 235 5.66 5.55 13.47
N CYS A 236 5.16 6.66 14.03
CA CYS A 236 5.06 6.82 15.48
C CYS A 236 4.09 5.79 16.09
N VAL A 237 2.97 5.52 15.42
CA VAL A 237 2.02 4.47 15.84
C VAL A 237 2.70 3.10 15.85
N VAL A 238 3.39 2.74 14.75
CA VAL A 238 4.12 1.47 14.63
C VAL A 238 5.15 1.31 15.74
N ARG A 239 5.97 2.33 15.98
CA ARG A 239 7.01 2.33 17.03
C ARG A 239 6.38 2.13 18.44
N THR A 240 5.26 2.77 18.70
CA THR A 240 4.55 2.63 19.98
C THR A 240 4.03 1.21 20.19
N MET A 241 3.46 0.59 19.16
CA MET A 241 3.01 -0.81 19.19
C MET A 241 4.17 -1.77 19.44
N GLN A 242 5.31 -1.57 18.74
CA GLN A 242 6.50 -2.39 18.91
C GLN A 242 7.10 -2.27 20.32
N LYS A 243 7.12 -1.06 20.91
CA LYS A 243 7.61 -0.83 22.28
C LYS A 243 6.75 -1.54 23.33
N ARG A 244 5.41 -1.48 23.18
CA ARG A 244 4.48 -2.17 24.11
C ARG A 244 4.70 -3.68 24.10
N ARG A 245 5.05 -4.25 22.96
CA ARG A 245 5.25 -5.69 22.78
C ARG A 245 6.57 -6.20 23.38
N LYS A 246 7.61 -5.36 23.43
CA LYS A 246 8.93 -5.70 23.99
C LYS A 246 8.99 -5.58 25.52
N ARG A 247 7.94 -5.10 26.20
CA ARG A 247 7.94 -5.06 27.66
C ARG A 247 7.80 -6.49 28.19
N PRO A 248 8.80 -7.00 28.96
CA PRO A 248 8.68 -8.30 29.60
C PRO A 248 7.47 -8.26 30.54
N VAL A 249 6.70 -9.35 30.57
CA VAL A 249 5.71 -9.57 31.63
C VAL A 249 6.50 -9.57 32.93
N ARG A 250 6.28 -8.58 33.79
CA ARG A 250 6.79 -8.64 35.16
C ARG A 250 6.09 -9.83 35.78
N VAL A 251 6.78 -10.95 35.91
CA VAL A 251 6.38 -12.02 36.81
C VAL A 251 6.58 -11.43 38.21
N THR A 252 5.50 -11.01 38.85
CA THR A 252 5.50 -10.78 40.28
C THR A 252 5.75 -12.15 40.90
N ALA A 253 6.97 -12.37 41.36
CA ALA A 253 7.26 -13.45 42.28
C ALA A 253 6.61 -13.05 43.62
N ASP A 254 5.44 -13.58 43.90
CA ASP A 254 4.85 -13.67 45.25
C ASP A 254 5.30 -14.99 45.87
#